data_1e5705dd7c220e66155599e575bcf769
#
_entry.id   1e5705dd7c220e66155599e575bcf769
#
_cell.length_a   1.000
_cell.length_b   1.000
_cell.length_c   1.000
_cell.angle_alpha   90.00
_cell.angle_beta   90.00
_cell.angle_gamma   90.00
#
_symmetry.space_group_name_H-M   'P 1'
#
loop_
_entity.id
_entity.type
_entity.pdbx_description
1 polymer ?
#
loop_
_entity_poly.entity_id
_entity_poly.type
_entity_poly.pdbx_seq_one_letter_code
_entity_poly.pdbx_strand_id
1 'polypeptide(L)'
;MRKGDVYELRPPRRLGHEQQGPRVGVVVQSDALLPRSVVLIAPTSRSARPASFRPEVVIEGEVTRVLVEQVGAIDVNRLGNHVGLASTEEIWGIDESLMTVFGLH
;
A
#
# COMPACT_ATOMS: atom_id res chain seq x y z
N MET A 1 12.98 -3.71 -5.41
CA MET A 1 11.71 -3.62 -4.68
C MET A 1 11.82 -4.34 -3.37
N ARG A 2 11.29 -3.77 -2.34
CA ARG A 2 11.28 -4.43 -1.03
C ARG A 2 10.03 -4.01 -0.25
N LYS A 3 9.72 -4.77 0.78
CA LYS A 3 8.59 -4.47 1.65
C LYS A 3 8.72 -3.06 2.20
N GLY A 4 7.66 -2.30 2.15
CA GLY A 4 7.65 -0.91 2.58
C GLY A 4 7.89 0.08 1.47
N ASP A 5 8.35 -0.36 0.29
CA ASP A 5 8.47 0.56 -0.83
C ASP A 5 7.11 1.12 -1.21
N VAL A 6 7.09 2.38 -1.60
CA VAL A 6 5.87 3.10 -1.95
C VAL A 6 5.93 3.49 -3.41
N TYR A 7 4.88 3.14 -4.15
CA TYR A 7 4.80 3.41 -5.58
C TYR A 7 3.51 4.10 -5.93
N GLU A 8 3.56 4.91 -6.97
CA GLU A 8 2.34 5.36 -7.61
C GLU A 8 1.67 4.17 -8.27
N LEU A 9 0.35 4.14 -8.24
CA LEU A 9 -0.42 3.06 -8.83
C LEU A 9 -1.14 3.60 -10.06
N ARG A 10 -0.93 2.95 -11.19
CA ARG A 10 -1.66 3.29 -12.40
C ARG A 10 -3.03 2.63 -12.33
N PRO A 11 -4.09 3.33 -12.69
CA PRO A 11 -5.42 2.73 -12.65
C PRO A 11 -5.54 1.65 -13.70
N PRO A 12 -6.46 0.69 -13.50
CA PRO A 12 -6.75 -0.28 -14.53
C PRO A 12 -7.25 0.43 -15.77
N ARG A 13 -6.88 -0.12 -16.94
CA ARG A 13 -7.22 0.50 -18.17
C ARG A 13 -8.67 0.71 -18.37
N ARG A 14 -9.50 -0.18 -17.93
CA ARG A 14 -10.92 -0.11 -18.16
C ARG A 14 -11.65 0.67 -17.16
N LEU A 15 -11.00 1.27 -16.23
CA LEU A 15 -11.62 1.94 -15.22
C LEU A 15 -12.39 3.06 -15.70
N GLY A 16 -13.21 3.42 -15.72
CA GLY A 16 -13.89 4.50 -16.27
C GLY A 16 -13.80 5.73 -15.49
N HIS A 17 -14.86 6.38 -15.40
CA HIS A 17 -14.94 7.73 -15.01
C HIS A 17 -14.90 7.95 -13.53
N GLU A 18 -14.96 6.96 -12.73
CA GLU A 18 -14.85 7.22 -11.33
C GLU A 18 -13.41 7.37 -10.92
N GLN A 19 -12.54 7.52 -11.84
CA GLN A 19 -11.18 7.69 -11.57
C GLN A 19 -10.94 8.91 -10.73
N GLN A 20 -10.27 8.78 -9.68
CA GLN A 20 -9.85 9.93 -8.92
C GLN A 20 -8.43 10.24 -9.28
N GLY A 21 -7.78 11.08 -8.62
CA GLY A 21 -6.41 11.42 -8.87
C GLY A 21 -5.47 10.24 -8.64
N PRO A 22 -4.17 10.47 -8.75
CA PRO A 22 -3.19 9.41 -8.60
C PRO A 22 -3.34 8.71 -7.26
N ARG A 23 -3.16 7.42 -7.28
CA ARG A 23 -3.17 6.63 -6.06
C ARG A 23 -1.78 6.14 -5.78
N VAL A 24 -1.51 5.88 -4.52
CA VAL A 24 -0.22 5.44 -4.06
C VAL A 24 -0.45 4.19 -3.22
N GLY A 25 0.48 3.26 -3.29
CA GLY A 25 0.37 2.03 -2.50
C GLY A 25 1.70 1.62 -1.93
N VAL A 26 1.62 0.83 -0.87
CA VAL A 26 2.79 0.34 -0.13
C VAL A 26 2.93 -1.15 -0.35
N VAL A 27 4.15 -1.59 -0.67
CA VAL A 27 4.45 -3.02 -0.81
C VAL A 27 4.39 -3.65 0.57
N VAL A 28 3.53 -4.63 0.72
CA VAL A 28 3.37 -5.32 2.00
C VAL A 28 3.84 -6.78 1.94
N GLN A 29 4.29 -7.23 0.78
CA GLN A 29 4.75 -8.60 0.61
C GLN A 29 6.13 -8.80 1.22
N SER A 30 6.34 -9.97 1.78
CA SER A 30 7.63 -10.32 2.35
C SER A 30 8.75 -10.24 1.33
N ASP A 31 9.89 -9.71 1.73
CA ASP A 31 11.06 -9.66 0.86
C ASP A 31 11.47 -11.05 0.37
N ALA A 32 11.19 -12.07 1.15
CA ALA A 32 11.54 -13.43 0.77
C ALA A 32 10.80 -13.90 -0.47
N LEU A 33 9.70 -13.23 -0.81
CA LEU A 33 8.89 -13.58 -1.98
C LEU A 33 9.02 -12.56 -3.10
N LEU A 34 10.00 -11.69 -3.03
CA LEU A 34 10.25 -10.68 -4.06
C LEU A 34 11.57 -10.99 -4.76
N PRO A 35 11.73 -10.62 -6.03
CA PRO A 35 10.75 -9.95 -6.86
C PRO A 35 9.80 -10.94 -7.53
N ARG A 36 8.64 -10.46 -7.95
CA ARG A 36 7.65 -11.26 -8.67
C ARG A 36 6.95 -10.38 -9.68
N SER A 37 6.25 -11.00 -10.62
CA SER A 37 5.47 -10.24 -11.61
C SER A 37 4.20 -9.67 -11.00
N VAL A 38 3.76 -10.22 -9.89
CA VAL A 38 2.60 -9.73 -9.14
C VAL A 38 3.04 -9.54 -7.69
N VAL A 39 2.64 -8.44 -7.09
CA VAL A 39 3.08 -8.10 -5.75
C VAL A 39 1.89 -7.62 -4.93
N LEU A 40 1.90 -7.95 -3.63
CA LEU A 40 0.83 -7.53 -2.72
C LEU A 40 1.07 -6.09 -2.30
N ILE A 41 0.08 -5.26 -2.57
CA ILE A 41 0.12 -3.82 -2.32
C ILE A 41 -1.11 -3.43 -1.51
N ALA A 42 -0.93 -2.53 -0.55
CA ALA A 42 -2.03 -1.88 0.14
C ALA A 42 -2.11 -0.43 -0.32
N PRO A 43 -3.25 0.01 -0.83
CA PRO A 43 -3.38 1.40 -1.27
C PRO A 43 -3.46 2.34 -0.08
N THR A 44 -3.28 3.62 -0.32
CA THR A 44 -3.34 4.62 0.74
C THR A 44 -4.38 5.68 0.42
N SER A 45 -4.80 6.41 1.45
CA SER A 45 -5.75 7.50 1.29
C SER A 45 -5.53 8.54 2.37
N ARG A 46 -5.46 9.81 1.97
CA ARG A 46 -5.32 10.90 2.94
C ARG A 46 -6.66 11.26 3.56
N SER A 47 -7.75 10.87 2.94
CA SER A 47 -9.09 11.20 3.43
C SER A 47 -9.78 10.05 4.11
N ALA A 48 -9.12 8.91 4.25
CA ALA A 48 -9.73 7.74 4.87
C ALA A 48 -10.02 8.01 6.34
N ARG A 49 -11.13 7.46 6.84
CA ARG A 49 -11.47 7.56 8.25
C ARG A 49 -10.49 6.76 9.09
N PRO A 50 -10.16 7.23 10.28
CA PRO A 50 -9.30 6.49 11.18
C PRO A 50 -9.89 5.13 11.54
N ALA A 51 -9.02 4.13 11.62
CA ALA A 51 -9.39 2.80 12.09
C ALA A 51 -8.11 2.13 12.58
N SER A 52 -8.25 1.18 13.48
CA SER A 52 -7.08 0.50 14.05
C SER A 52 -6.29 -0.25 12.99
N PHE A 53 -6.94 -0.65 11.88
CA PHE A 53 -6.28 -1.36 10.80
C PHE A 53 -5.92 -0.44 9.64
N ARG A 54 -5.89 0.87 9.85
CA ARG A 54 -5.46 1.85 8.85
C ARG A 54 -4.34 2.70 9.42
N PRO A 55 -3.14 2.13 9.52
CA PRO A 55 -2.02 2.84 10.14
C PRO A 55 -1.60 4.05 9.33
N GLU A 56 -1.10 5.05 10.04
CA GLU A 56 -0.60 6.25 9.41
C GLU A 56 0.82 6.03 8.92
N VAL A 57 1.12 6.59 7.76
CA VAL A 57 2.47 6.65 7.24
C VAL A 57 2.68 8.03 6.65
N VAL A 58 3.94 8.44 6.55
CA VAL A 58 4.27 9.73 5.93
C VAL A 58 4.84 9.43 4.55
N ILE A 59 4.18 9.97 3.53
CA ILE A 59 4.61 9.78 2.15
C ILE A 59 4.79 11.16 1.54
N GLU A 60 6.01 11.44 1.09
CA GLU A 60 6.35 12.74 0.50
C GLU A 60 5.95 13.89 1.41
N GLY A 61 6.19 13.72 2.70
CA GLY A 61 5.93 14.77 3.67
C GLY A 61 4.50 14.88 4.15
N GLU A 62 3.60 14.03 3.67
CA GLU A 62 2.20 14.12 4.06
C GLU A 62 1.73 12.87 4.76
N VAL A 63 0.95 13.06 5.81
CA VAL A 63 0.39 11.95 6.55
C VAL A 63 -0.75 11.34 5.75
N THR A 64 -0.72 10.04 5.60
CA THR A 64 -1.76 9.31 4.89
C THR A 64 -2.02 8.01 5.63
N ARG A 65 -3.09 7.32 5.29
CA ARG A 65 -3.42 6.05 5.94
C ARG A 65 -3.31 4.93 4.94
N VAL A 66 -2.72 3.82 5.38
CA VAL A 66 -2.63 2.62 4.57
C VAL A 66 -3.93 1.84 4.75
N LEU A 67 -4.61 1.58 3.65
CA LEU A 67 -5.89 0.87 3.68
C LEU A 67 -5.60 -0.62 3.62
N VAL A 68 -5.19 -1.16 4.75
CA VAL A 68 -4.72 -2.55 4.81
C VAL A 68 -5.84 -3.52 4.46
N GLU A 69 -7.08 -3.16 4.74
CA GLU A 69 -8.21 -4.01 4.39
C GLU A 69 -8.44 -4.10 2.88
N GLN A 70 -7.75 -3.26 2.10
CA GLN A 70 -7.87 -3.28 0.65
C GLN A 70 -6.62 -3.86 -0.02
N VAL A 71 -5.81 -4.57 0.73
CA VAL A 71 -4.61 -5.20 0.18
C VAL A 71 -5.00 -6.11 -0.97
N GLY A 72 -4.20 -6.11 -2.02
CA GLY A 72 -4.49 -6.95 -3.16
C GLY A 72 -3.26 -7.16 -4.01
N ALA A 73 -3.38 -8.09 -4.95
CA ALA A 73 -2.30 -8.44 -5.85
C ALA A 73 -2.32 -7.51 -7.06
N ILE A 74 -1.19 -6.87 -7.31
CA ILE A 74 -1.06 -5.88 -8.37
C ILE A 74 0.04 -6.34 -9.31
N ASP A 75 -0.24 -6.31 -10.61
CA ASP A 75 0.77 -6.56 -11.62
C ASP A 75 1.82 -5.45 -11.54
N VAL A 76 3.10 -5.82 -11.55
CA VAL A 76 4.16 -4.81 -11.41
C VAL A 76 4.14 -3.79 -12.54
N ASN A 77 3.54 -4.11 -13.67
CA ASN A 77 3.40 -3.14 -14.76
C ASN A 77 2.45 -2.00 -14.42
N ARG A 78 1.68 -2.13 -13.37
CA ARG A 78 0.80 -1.06 -12.92
C ARG A 78 1.48 -0.15 -11.91
N LEU A 79 2.71 -0.42 -11.55
CA LEU A 79 3.45 0.45 -10.64
C LEU A 79 4.07 1.59 -11.43
N GLY A 80 3.86 2.79 -10.93
CA GLY A 80 4.49 3.98 -11.51
C GLY A 80 5.79 4.30 -10.80
N ASN A 81 5.99 5.56 -10.49
CA ASN A 81 7.23 5.99 -9.86
C ASN A 81 7.33 5.53 -8.42
N HIS A 82 8.54 5.21 -8.01
CA HIS A 82 8.85 4.94 -6.61
C HIS A 82 8.89 6.29 -5.88
N VAL A 83 8.09 6.44 -4.84
CA VAL A 83 7.96 7.72 -4.18
C VAL A 83 8.34 7.70 -2.70
N GLY A 84 8.75 6.57 -2.18
CA GLY A 84 9.18 6.54 -0.80
C GLY A 84 9.40 5.15 -0.27
N LEU A 85 9.76 5.11 1.01
CA LEU A 85 9.97 3.87 1.73
C LEU A 85 9.43 4.07 3.14
N ALA A 86 8.54 3.22 3.57
CA ALA A 86 8.00 3.29 4.91
C ALA A 86 9.12 3.02 5.93
N SER A 87 9.04 3.68 7.07
CA SER A 87 9.99 3.46 8.15
C SER A 87 9.78 2.10 8.80
N THR A 88 10.74 1.67 9.60
CA THR A 88 10.60 0.41 10.32
C THR A 88 9.35 0.41 11.20
N GLU A 89 9.10 1.51 11.91
CA GLU A 89 7.91 1.60 12.76
C GLU A 89 6.62 1.57 11.94
N GLU A 90 6.64 2.23 10.80
CA GLU A 90 5.47 2.21 9.92
C GLU A 90 5.21 0.80 9.38
N ILE A 91 6.27 0.08 9.02
CA ILE A 91 6.14 -1.30 8.56
C ILE A 91 5.58 -2.17 9.67
N TRP A 92 6.03 -1.99 10.91
CA TRP A 92 5.49 -2.74 12.04
C TRP A 92 3.99 -2.49 12.21
N GLY A 93 3.56 -1.24 12.07
CA GLY A 93 2.14 -0.91 12.16
C GLY A 93 1.33 -1.56 11.05
N ILE A 94 1.89 -1.61 9.85
CA ILE A 94 1.25 -2.29 8.73
C ILE A 94 1.15 -3.79 9.01
N ASP A 95 2.21 -4.39 9.52
CA ASP A 95 2.21 -5.82 9.82
C ASP A 95 1.15 -6.16 10.87
N GLU A 96 1.05 -5.34 11.91
CA GLU A 96 0.04 -5.57 12.93
C GLU A 96 -1.36 -5.44 12.36
N SER A 97 -1.55 -4.48 11.50
CA SER A 97 -2.85 -4.28 10.84
C SER A 97 -3.21 -5.45 9.92
N LEU A 98 -2.22 -6.00 9.23
CA LEU A 98 -2.45 -7.20 8.42
C LEU A 98 -2.89 -8.37 9.29
N MET A 99 -2.27 -8.55 10.43
CA MET A 99 -2.69 -9.61 11.34
C MET A 99 -4.12 -9.40 11.81
N THR A 100 -4.49 -8.17 12.09
CA THR A 100 -5.85 -7.86 12.50
C THR A 100 -6.85 -8.15 11.38
N VAL A 101 -6.56 -7.68 10.19
CA VAL A 101 -7.46 -7.85 9.04
C VAL A 101 -7.64 -9.32 8.68
N PHE A 102 -6.57 -10.10 8.78
CA PHE A 102 -6.63 -11.52 8.44
C PHE A 102 -6.98 -12.40 9.64
N GLY A 103 -7.12 -11.82 10.82
CA GLY A 103 -7.48 -12.60 11.99
C GLY A 103 -6.39 -13.54 12.46
N LEU A 104 -5.14 -13.14 12.34
CA LEU A 104 -4.01 -14.00 12.67
C LEU A 104 -3.42 -13.65 14.03
N HIS A 105 -4.23 -13.58 15.04
CA HIS A 105 -3.74 -13.27 16.39
C HIS A 105 -3.66 -14.52 17.24
#